data_99e40ba0c96349f066bb4392e5a3fb22
#
_entry.id   99e40ba0c96349f066bb4392e5a3fb22
#
_cell.length_a   1.000
_cell.length_b   1.000
_cell.length_c   1.000
_cell.angle_alpha   90.00
_cell.angle_beta   90.00
_cell.angle_gamma   90.00
#
_symmetry.space_group_name_H-M   'P 1'
#
loop_
_entity.id
_entity.type
_entity.pdbx_description
1 polymer ?
#
loop_
_entity_poly.entity_id
_entity_poly.type
_entity_poly.pdbx_seq_one_letter_code
_entity_poly.pdbx_strand_id
1 'polypeptide(L)'
;MQAKKVAIIGECMVELSGELFTAMQQNFGGDTMNTAIYLKKLAGEKVDVCYFTAMGEDILSQAMIARWQDYQINCDFVLKDKQRHAGLYMIQTDQHGERSFQYWRNNSAAKYLVQQPKFYNIINKLTEFDAVYLSGISLAILPPDDCYALLNELTNLKRAGVKIIYDSNHRPLLWQSVQYCQDINKRMAQLADLALVTFDDEALIWSCKDISACREWLHELGVKELVIKDGGNGCQYSTLEQQNATHYPTNKINKVIDTTAAGDAFNAGFLSAWLQDQAIEKCAKQGNYIAGQVIQHYGAIVEITT
;
A
#
# COMPACT_ATOMS: atom_id res chain seq x y z
N MET A 1 -20.35 13.65 12.03
CA MET A 1 -20.05 13.37 10.62
C MET A 1 -20.06 11.86 10.46
N GLN A 2 -20.53 11.34 9.34
CA GLN A 2 -20.44 9.91 9.03
C GLN A 2 -18.97 9.53 8.83
N ALA A 3 -18.59 8.34 9.27
CA ALA A 3 -17.23 7.83 9.06
C ALA A 3 -16.94 7.69 7.55
N LYS A 4 -15.75 8.07 7.14
CA LYS A 4 -15.27 7.83 5.77
C LYS A 4 -15.02 6.35 5.56
N LYS A 5 -15.40 5.81 4.40
CA LYS A 5 -15.19 4.41 4.05
C LYS A 5 -14.06 4.28 3.05
N VAL A 6 -13.05 3.50 3.39
CA VAL A 6 -11.90 3.26 2.50
C VAL A 6 -11.69 1.76 2.31
N ALA A 7 -11.67 1.32 1.06
CA ALA A 7 -11.28 -0.04 0.71
C ALA A 7 -9.79 -0.07 0.35
N ILE A 8 -9.07 -1.00 0.96
CA ILE A 8 -7.65 -1.21 0.69
C ILE A 8 -7.50 -2.55 -0.02
N ILE A 9 -6.98 -2.53 -1.26
CA ILE A 9 -6.84 -3.71 -2.12
C ILE A 9 -5.39 -4.17 -2.12
N GLY A 10 -5.14 -5.43 -1.74
CA GLY A 10 -3.78 -5.97 -1.81
C GLY A 10 -3.61 -7.35 -1.23
N GLU A 11 -2.37 -7.72 -0.97
CA GLU A 11 -2.00 -9.00 -0.38
C GLU A 11 -1.38 -8.81 1.00
N CYS A 12 -1.83 -9.62 1.95
CA CYS A 12 -1.16 -9.83 3.23
C CYS A 12 -0.69 -11.28 3.31
N MET A 13 0.57 -11.46 3.68
CA MET A 13 1.24 -12.76 3.71
C MET A 13 1.59 -13.16 5.13
N VAL A 14 1.77 -14.45 5.35
CA VAL A 14 2.43 -14.96 6.55
C VAL A 14 3.90 -14.55 6.53
N GLU A 15 4.37 -14.00 7.63
CA GLU A 15 5.78 -13.69 7.87
C GLU A 15 6.37 -14.71 8.83
N LEU A 16 7.49 -15.31 8.43
CA LEU A 16 8.33 -16.13 9.31
C LEU A 16 9.67 -15.43 9.52
N SER A 17 10.10 -15.28 10.75
CA SER A 17 11.41 -14.71 11.10
C SER A 17 12.10 -15.53 12.18
N GLY A 18 13.41 -15.60 12.13
CA GLY A 18 14.22 -16.38 13.07
C GLY A 18 15.38 -17.11 12.40
N GLU A 19 16.12 -17.89 13.19
CA GLU A 19 17.22 -18.70 12.69
C GLU A 19 16.70 -19.98 12.03
N LEU A 20 17.35 -20.41 10.93
CA LEU A 20 16.96 -21.60 10.19
C LEU A 20 17.05 -22.86 11.06
N PHE A 21 16.05 -23.74 10.92
CA PHE A 21 15.94 -25.02 11.65
C PHE A 21 15.83 -24.88 13.18
N THR A 22 15.44 -23.68 13.65
CA THR A 22 15.11 -23.43 15.06
C THR A 22 13.64 -22.97 15.19
N ALA A 23 13.22 -22.53 16.38
CA ALA A 23 11.92 -21.91 16.56
C ALA A 23 11.85 -20.56 15.80
N MET A 24 10.87 -20.42 14.93
CA MET A 24 10.61 -19.18 14.19
C MET A 24 9.43 -18.41 14.79
N GLN A 25 9.51 -17.10 14.75
CA GLN A 25 8.38 -16.23 15.02
C GLN A 25 7.47 -16.18 13.80
N GLN A 26 6.17 -16.23 14.04
CA GLN A 26 5.14 -16.09 13.02
C GLN A 26 4.40 -14.78 13.21
N ASN A 27 4.38 -13.98 12.16
CA ASN A 27 3.64 -12.73 12.05
C ASN A 27 2.94 -12.68 10.68
N PHE A 28 2.43 -11.53 10.33
CA PHE A 28 1.96 -11.25 8.99
C PHE A 28 2.46 -9.87 8.54
N GLY A 29 2.56 -9.68 7.24
CA GLY A 29 2.95 -8.41 6.64
C GLY A 29 2.51 -8.31 5.18
N GLY A 30 2.46 -7.09 4.72
CA GLY A 30 2.10 -6.69 3.37
C GLY A 30 1.90 -5.18 3.36
N ASP A 31 2.40 -4.50 2.36
CA ASP A 31 2.42 -3.04 2.28
C ASP A 31 1.03 -2.43 2.48
N THR A 32 0.03 -2.97 1.82
CA THR A 32 -1.36 -2.50 1.92
C THR A 32 -1.98 -2.80 3.29
N MET A 33 -1.68 -3.94 3.91
CA MET A 33 -2.15 -4.25 5.26
C MET A 33 -1.44 -3.39 6.31
N ASN A 34 -0.14 -3.12 6.15
CA ASN A 34 0.59 -2.21 7.01
C ASN A 34 -0.07 -0.82 6.99
N THR A 35 -0.35 -0.30 5.77
CA THR A 35 -1.07 0.96 5.61
C THR A 35 -2.46 0.91 6.26
N ALA A 36 -3.23 -0.18 6.09
CA ALA A 36 -4.56 -0.34 6.68
C ALA A 36 -4.53 -0.25 8.21
N ILE A 37 -3.60 -0.98 8.85
CA ILE A 37 -3.48 -1.02 10.30
C ILE A 37 -3.09 0.35 10.87
N TYR A 38 -2.07 1.01 10.29
CA TYR A 38 -1.68 2.34 10.75
C TYR A 38 -2.78 3.37 10.50
N LEU A 39 -3.47 3.32 9.35
CA LEU A 39 -4.59 4.20 9.06
C LEU A 39 -5.70 4.04 10.09
N LYS A 40 -6.08 2.81 10.43
CA LYS A 40 -7.11 2.55 11.45
C LYS A 40 -6.68 3.00 12.84
N LYS A 41 -5.41 2.73 13.24
CA LYS A 41 -4.86 3.22 14.52
C LYS A 41 -4.93 4.75 14.63
N LEU A 42 -4.64 5.48 13.55
CA LEU A 42 -4.59 6.95 13.53
C LEU A 42 -5.96 7.61 13.42
N ALA A 43 -6.83 7.07 12.57
CA ALA A 43 -8.13 7.66 12.27
C ALA A 43 -9.25 7.20 13.24
N GLY A 44 -9.07 6.07 13.92
CA GLY A 44 -10.07 5.52 14.84
C GLY A 44 -11.42 5.30 14.16
N GLU A 45 -12.49 5.73 14.82
CA GLU A 45 -13.86 5.63 14.32
C GLU A 45 -14.21 6.59 13.18
N LYS A 46 -13.31 7.51 12.83
CA LYS A 46 -13.54 8.47 11.74
C LYS A 46 -13.40 7.85 10.36
N VAL A 47 -12.69 6.73 10.27
CA VAL A 47 -12.49 5.98 9.03
C VAL A 47 -12.82 4.50 9.26
N ASP A 48 -13.74 3.98 8.45
CA ASP A 48 -13.99 2.55 8.31
C ASP A 48 -13.02 2.00 7.26
N VAL A 49 -12.02 1.22 7.71
CA VAL A 49 -10.98 0.64 6.86
C VAL A 49 -11.36 -0.78 6.53
N CYS A 50 -11.73 -1.03 5.27
CA CYS A 50 -12.09 -2.33 4.75
C CYS A 50 -10.92 -2.92 3.94
N TYR A 51 -10.59 -4.19 4.19
CA TYR A 51 -9.55 -4.88 3.42
C TYR A 51 -10.17 -5.78 2.36
N PHE A 52 -9.85 -5.51 1.09
CA PHE A 52 -10.33 -6.28 -0.06
C PHE A 52 -9.20 -7.13 -0.65
N THR A 53 -9.31 -8.43 -0.42
CA THR A 53 -8.32 -9.44 -0.84
C THR A 53 -9.00 -10.80 -1.01
N ALA A 54 -8.22 -11.82 -1.38
CA ALA A 54 -8.64 -13.21 -1.29
C ALA A 54 -7.72 -14.00 -0.35
N MET A 55 -8.31 -14.83 0.50
CA MET A 55 -7.64 -15.67 1.49
C MET A 55 -8.15 -17.10 1.41
N GLY A 56 -7.32 -18.05 1.81
CA GLY A 56 -7.73 -19.45 1.91
C GLY A 56 -8.85 -19.70 2.95
N GLU A 57 -9.43 -20.91 2.89
CA GLU A 57 -10.36 -21.40 3.91
C GLU A 57 -9.63 -22.21 5.00
N ASP A 58 -8.31 -22.29 4.94
CA ASP A 58 -7.47 -23.00 5.90
C ASP A 58 -7.37 -22.27 7.26
N ILE A 59 -6.89 -23.00 8.27
CA ILE A 59 -6.79 -22.51 9.66
C ILE A 59 -5.88 -21.27 9.75
N LEU A 60 -4.77 -21.24 9.00
CA LEU A 60 -3.83 -20.13 9.04
C LEU A 60 -4.43 -18.85 8.44
N SER A 61 -5.09 -18.97 7.28
CA SER A 61 -5.82 -17.86 6.65
C SER A 61 -6.92 -17.31 7.56
N GLN A 62 -7.64 -18.18 8.27
CA GLN A 62 -8.66 -17.77 9.24
C GLN A 62 -8.05 -17.05 10.45
N ALA A 63 -6.93 -17.56 10.97
CA ALA A 63 -6.22 -16.92 12.08
C ALA A 63 -5.69 -15.54 11.71
N MET A 64 -5.18 -15.36 10.48
CA MET A 64 -4.76 -14.05 9.98
C MET A 64 -5.92 -13.06 9.93
N ILE A 65 -7.07 -13.46 9.39
CA ILE A 65 -8.27 -12.61 9.33
C ILE A 65 -8.72 -12.20 10.73
N ALA A 66 -8.74 -13.13 11.69
CA ALA A 66 -9.07 -12.83 13.08
C ALA A 66 -8.09 -11.78 13.66
N ARG A 67 -6.79 -11.90 13.38
CA ARG A 67 -5.80 -10.90 13.79
C ARG A 67 -6.04 -9.52 13.17
N TRP A 68 -6.46 -9.44 11.90
CA TRP A 68 -6.80 -8.16 11.27
C TRP A 68 -8.03 -7.52 11.93
N GLN A 69 -9.01 -8.34 12.34
CA GLN A 69 -10.18 -7.88 13.10
C GLN A 69 -9.81 -7.35 14.49
N ASP A 70 -8.77 -7.91 15.15
CA ASP A 70 -8.22 -7.35 16.40
C ASP A 70 -7.69 -5.92 16.21
N TYR A 71 -7.18 -5.60 15.00
CA TYR A 71 -6.82 -4.23 14.60
C TYR A 71 -8.02 -3.40 14.12
N GLN A 72 -9.25 -3.90 14.29
CA GLN A 72 -10.48 -3.25 13.84
C GLN A 72 -10.55 -2.99 12.32
N ILE A 73 -9.89 -3.85 11.53
CA ILE A 73 -10.02 -3.84 10.08
C ILE A 73 -11.30 -4.59 9.71
N ASN A 74 -12.13 -3.95 8.87
CA ASN A 74 -13.33 -4.59 8.34
C ASN A 74 -12.95 -5.64 7.28
N CYS A 75 -13.25 -6.90 7.56
CA CYS A 75 -12.91 -8.05 6.73
C CYS A 75 -14.09 -8.60 5.92
N ASP A 76 -15.23 -7.90 5.84
CA ASP A 76 -16.42 -8.35 5.10
C ASP A 76 -16.18 -8.46 3.59
N PHE A 77 -15.13 -7.83 3.11
CA PHE A 77 -14.69 -7.81 1.72
C PHE A 77 -13.59 -8.83 1.41
N VAL A 78 -13.22 -9.68 2.36
CA VAL A 78 -12.24 -10.75 2.16
C VAL A 78 -12.92 -11.92 1.47
N LEU A 79 -12.53 -12.19 0.21
CA LEU A 79 -13.02 -13.34 -0.55
C LEU A 79 -12.33 -14.63 -0.10
N LYS A 80 -13.03 -15.75 -0.24
CA LYS A 80 -12.55 -17.08 0.19
C LYS A 80 -12.19 -17.92 -1.03
N ASP A 81 -10.95 -18.40 -1.06
CA ASP A 81 -10.46 -19.35 -2.05
C ASP A 81 -10.38 -20.75 -1.44
N LYS A 82 -11.06 -21.73 -2.07
CA LYS A 82 -11.10 -23.12 -1.59
C LYS A 82 -9.85 -23.92 -1.93
N GLN A 83 -9.01 -23.43 -2.84
CA GLN A 83 -7.89 -24.17 -3.40
C GLN A 83 -6.54 -23.58 -3.01
N ARG A 84 -6.51 -22.28 -2.64
CA ARG A 84 -5.28 -21.54 -2.41
C ARG A 84 -5.24 -21.00 -1.00
N HIS A 85 -4.04 -20.72 -0.53
CA HIS A 85 -3.75 -20.22 0.81
C HIS A 85 -3.19 -18.79 0.76
N ALA A 86 -2.95 -18.20 1.92
CA ALA A 86 -2.17 -16.98 2.01
C ALA A 86 -0.77 -17.19 1.42
N GLY A 87 -0.19 -16.16 0.84
CA GLY A 87 1.25 -16.14 0.54
C GLY A 87 2.07 -16.22 1.82
N LEU A 88 3.33 -16.62 1.69
CA LEU A 88 4.27 -16.69 2.79
C LEU A 88 5.59 -16.04 2.37
N TYR A 89 6.23 -15.35 3.31
CA TYR A 89 7.63 -14.97 3.16
C TYR A 89 8.41 -15.23 4.44
N MET A 90 9.72 -15.40 4.28
CA MET A 90 10.65 -15.63 5.37
C MET A 90 11.71 -14.53 5.35
N ILE A 91 11.98 -13.99 6.52
CA ILE A 91 13.04 -13.02 6.76
C ILE A 91 14.21 -13.72 7.38
N GLN A 92 15.37 -13.56 6.78
CA GLN A 92 16.65 -13.95 7.35
C GLN A 92 17.50 -12.71 7.57
N THR A 93 18.09 -12.60 8.74
CA THR A 93 19.03 -11.52 9.06
C THR A 93 20.42 -12.13 9.17
N ASP A 94 21.37 -11.60 8.43
CA ASP A 94 22.77 -12.07 8.48
C ASP A 94 23.52 -11.50 9.69
N GLN A 95 24.82 -11.86 9.80
CA GLN A 95 25.69 -11.43 10.88
C GLN A 95 25.94 -9.91 10.91
N HIS A 96 25.66 -9.21 9.83
CA HIS A 96 25.80 -7.76 9.69
C HIS A 96 24.49 -7.01 9.93
N GLY A 97 23.39 -7.74 10.19
CA GLY A 97 22.05 -7.18 10.36
C GLY A 97 21.30 -6.96 9.05
N GLU A 98 21.88 -7.37 7.90
CA GLU A 98 21.25 -7.27 6.60
C GLU A 98 20.14 -8.32 6.44
N ARG A 99 18.98 -7.88 5.94
CA ARG A 99 17.82 -8.73 5.75
C ARG A 99 17.73 -9.25 4.33
N SER A 100 17.45 -10.53 4.20
CA SER A 100 17.05 -11.18 2.95
C SER A 100 15.66 -11.75 3.07
N PHE A 101 14.93 -11.74 1.96
CA PHE A 101 13.54 -12.18 1.91
C PHE A 101 13.38 -13.31 0.91
N GLN A 102 12.73 -14.39 1.33
CA GLN A 102 12.34 -15.49 0.47
C GLN A 102 10.81 -15.56 0.42
N TYR A 103 10.23 -15.70 -0.79
CA TYR A 103 8.80 -15.63 -1.01
C TYR A 103 8.21 -16.91 -1.57
N TRP A 104 7.10 -17.36 -0.99
CA TRP A 104 6.23 -18.42 -1.49
C TRP A 104 4.83 -17.83 -1.71
N ARG A 105 4.67 -17.04 -2.77
CA ARG A 105 3.43 -16.33 -3.09
C ARG A 105 2.91 -16.57 -4.51
N ASN A 106 3.61 -17.38 -5.30
CA ASN A 106 3.27 -17.56 -6.72
C ASN A 106 1.88 -18.19 -6.94
N ASN A 107 1.33 -18.84 -5.93
CA ASN A 107 0.00 -19.43 -5.95
C ASN A 107 -0.84 -18.99 -4.74
N SER A 108 -0.63 -17.76 -4.25
CA SER A 108 -1.43 -17.22 -3.16
C SER A 108 -2.86 -16.91 -3.61
N ALA A 109 -3.82 -16.97 -2.70
CA ALA A 109 -5.21 -16.64 -2.98
C ALA A 109 -5.36 -15.21 -3.50
N ALA A 110 -4.62 -14.25 -2.94
CA ALA A 110 -4.65 -12.85 -3.33
C ALA A 110 -4.26 -12.62 -4.79
N LYS A 111 -3.31 -13.41 -5.33
CA LYS A 111 -2.94 -13.38 -6.76
C LYS A 111 -4.12 -13.63 -7.68
N TYR A 112 -5.09 -14.40 -7.25
CA TYR A 112 -6.28 -14.79 -8.02
C TYR A 112 -7.55 -14.11 -7.51
N LEU A 113 -7.42 -12.93 -6.90
CA LEU A 113 -8.52 -12.13 -6.37
C LEU A 113 -9.63 -11.92 -7.40
N VAL A 114 -9.27 -11.53 -8.62
CA VAL A 114 -10.23 -11.20 -9.70
C VAL A 114 -10.99 -12.44 -10.18
N GLN A 115 -10.38 -13.63 -10.07
CA GLN A 115 -10.99 -14.90 -10.47
C GLN A 115 -11.96 -15.47 -9.42
N GLN A 116 -12.08 -14.82 -8.24
CA GLN A 116 -12.99 -15.29 -7.21
C GLN A 116 -14.46 -15.12 -7.66
N PRO A 117 -15.33 -16.11 -7.46
CA PRO A 117 -16.72 -16.06 -7.97
C PRO A 117 -17.52 -14.84 -7.52
N LYS A 118 -17.17 -14.25 -6.36
CA LYS A 118 -17.86 -13.08 -5.80
C LYS A 118 -17.15 -11.76 -6.09
N PHE A 119 -16.05 -11.75 -6.85
CA PHE A 119 -15.24 -10.56 -7.08
C PHE A 119 -16.08 -9.38 -7.58
N TYR A 120 -16.80 -9.55 -8.70
CA TYR A 120 -17.60 -8.47 -9.29
C TYR A 120 -18.74 -8.00 -8.38
N ASN A 121 -19.34 -8.91 -7.60
CA ASN A 121 -20.37 -8.53 -6.63
C ASN A 121 -19.81 -7.69 -5.49
N ILE A 122 -18.56 -7.96 -5.07
CA ILE A 122 -17.91 -7.22 -3.98
C ILE A 122 -17.38 -5.89 -4.49
N ILE A 123 -16.66 -5.87 -5.62
CA ILE A 123 -16.09 -4.62 -6.12
C ILE A 123 -17.16 -3.59 -6.48
N ASN A 124 -18.32 -4.02 -6.95
CA ASN A 124 -19.45 -3.13 -7.19
C ASN A 124 -20.00 -2.45 -5.93
N LYS A 125 -19.86 -3.06 -4.74
CA LYS A 125 -20.23 -2.42 -3.48
C LYS A 125 -19.29 -1.29 -3.10
N LEU A 126 -18.07 -1.26 -3.65
CA LEU A 126 -17.12 -0.18 -3.40
C LEU A 126 -17.56 1.15 -4.02
N THR A 127 -18.59 1.17 -4.87
CA THR A 127 -19.22 2.42 -5.35
C THR A 127 -19.82 3.26 -4.21
N GLU A 128 -20.06 2.66 -3.03
CA GLU A 128 -20.53 3.34 -1.82
C GLU A 128 -19.40 3.85 -0.92
N PHE A 129 -18.13 3.68 -1.34
CA PHE A 129 -16.96 4.08 -0.59
C PHE A 129 -16.48 5.47 -0.98
N ASP A 130 -15.81 6.16 -0.06
CA ASP A 130 -15.18 7.46 -0.33
C ASP A 130 -13.89 7.31 -1.14
N ALA A 131 -13.13 6.22 -0.88
CA ALA A 131 -11.86 5.98 -1.56
C ALA A 131 -11.49 4.49 -1.66
N VAL A 132 -10.66 4.18 -2.65
CA VAL A 132 -9.96 2.91 -2.80
C VAL A 132 -8.46 3.21 -2.82
N TYR A 133 -7.70 2.50 -1.99
CA TYR A 133 -6.23 2.51 -1.96
C TYR A 133 -5.68 1.18 -2.44
N LEU A 134 -4.66 1.23 -3.28
CA LEU A 134 -3.87 0.06 -3.69
C LEU A 134 -2.44 0.46 -4.02
N SER A 135 -1.57 -0.54 -4.09
CA SER A 135 -0.17 -0.34 -4.48
C SER A 135 0.16 -1.00 -5.82
N GLY A 136 1.32 -0.67 -6.37
CA GLY A 136 1.88 -1.37 -7.53
C GLY A 136 2.09 -2.85 -7.28
N ILE A 137 2.38 -3.27 -6.05
CA ILE A 137 2.46 -4.69 -5.66
C ILE A 137 1.11 -5.38 -5.88
N SER A 138 -0.01 -4.73 -5.49
CA SER A 138 -1.35 -5.28 -5.66
C SER A 138 -1.67 -5.61 -7.12
N LEU A 139 -1.11 -4.85 -8.06
CA LEU A 139 -1.27 -5.06 -9.50
C LEU A 139 -0.25 -6.05 -10.07
N ALA A 140 1.00 -5.95 -9.63
CA ALA A 140 2.11 -6.76 -10.15
C ALA A 140 1.96 -8.25 -9.84
N ILE A 141 1.27 -8.62 -8.77
CA ILE A 141 1.03 -10.03 -8.40
C ILE A 141 -0.05 -10.70 -9.25
N LEU A 142 -0.96 -9.92 -9.86
CA LEU A 142 -2.07 -10.47 -10.64
C LEU A 142 -1.60 -11.04 -11.98
N PRO A 143 -2.29 -12.06 -12.51
CA PRO A 143 -2.18 -12.38 -13.94
C PRO A 143 -2.52 -11.16 -14.79
N PRO A 144 -1.89 -10.97 -15.97
CA PRO A 144 -2.09 -9.77 -16.79
C PRO A 144 -3.55 -9.44 -17.11
N ASP A 145 -4.33 -10.44 -17.52
CA ASP A 145 -5.74 -10.24 -17.83
C ASP A 145 -6.55 -9.79 -16.60
N ASP A 146 -6.24 -10.36 -15.43
CA ASP A 146 -6.85 -9.98 -14.16
C ASP A 146 -6.45 -8.56 -13.74
N CYS A 147 -5.20 -8.18 -14.00
CA CYS A 147 -4.71 -6.82 -13.76
C CYS A 147 -5.51 -5.80 -14.61
N TYR A 148 -5.68 -6.05 -15.90
CA TYR A 148 -6.48 -5.19 -16.78
C TYR A 148 -7.96 -5.18 -16.35
N ALA A 149 -8.51 -6.32 -15.92
CA ALA A 149 -9.87 -6.39 -15.42
C ALA A 149 -10.05 -5.51 -14.17
N LEU A 150 -9.10 -5.58 -13.20
CA LEU A 150 -9.11 -4.72 -12.03
C LEU A 150 -9.01 -3.23 -12.39
N LEU A 151 -8.14 -2.85 -13.34
CA LEU A 151 -8.02 -1.47 -13.84
C LEU A 151 -9.33 -0.95 -14.45
N ASN A 152 -10.06 -1.81 -15.15
CA ASN A 152 -11.38 -1.46 -15.70
C ASN A 152 -12.38 -1.20 -14.56
N GLU A 153 -12.39 -2.04 -13.52
CA GLU A 153 -13.26 -1.84 -12.37
C GLU A 153 -12.88 -0.58 -11.57
N LEU A 154 -11.60 -0.27 -11.40
CA LEU A 154 -11.15 1.01 -10.80
C LEU A 154 -11.62 2.22 -11.62
N THR A 155 -11.65 2.08 -12.96
CA THR A 155 -12.21 3.11 -13.84
C THR A 155 -13.71 3.30 -13.59
N ASN A 156 -14.47 2.23 -13.38
CA ASN A 156 -15.89 2.27 -13.05
C ASN A 156 -16.13 2.92 -11.69
N LEU A 157 -15.33 2.57 -10.68
CA LEU A 157 -15.39 3.19 -9.34
C LEU A 157 -15.11 4.68 -9.41
N LYS A 158 -14.08 5.10 -10.16
CA LYS A 158 -13.77 6.52 -10.37
C LYS A 158 -14.94 7.28 -11.01
N ARG A 159 -15.60 6.68 -12.02
CA ARG A 159 -16.79 7.27 -12.65
C ARG A 159 -17.97 7.39 -11.68
N ALA A 160 -18.06 6.49 -10.70
CA ALA A 160 -19.04 6.55 -9.62
C ALA A 160 -18.69 7.57 -8.53
N GLY A 161 -17.54 8.25 -8.62
CA GLY A 161 -17.12 9.30 -7.69
C GLY A 161 -16.18 8.80 -6.57
N VAL A 162 -15.79 7.53 -6.58
CA VAL A 162 -14.83 6.98 -5.62
C VAL A 162 -13.42 7.49 -5.93
N LYS A 163 -12.72 8.01 -4.92
CA LYS A 163 -11.34 8.46 -5.07
C LYS A 163 -10.38 7.30 -5.21
N ILE A 164 -9.50 7.33 -6.21
CA ILE A 164 -8.46 6.32 -6.41
C ILE A 164 -7.14 6.85 -5.86
N ILE A 165 -6.58 6.12 -4.90
CA ILE A 165 -5.32 6.45 -4.23
C ILE A 165 -4.31 5.36 -4.57
N TYR A 166 -3.10 5.74 -4.98
CA TYR A 166 -2.11 4.83 -5.49
C TYR A 166 -0.71 5.08 -4.92
N ASP A 167 -0.02 4.00 -4.54
CA ASP A 167 1.42 3.99 -4.26
C ASP A 167 2.09 3.04 -5.26
N SER A 168 3.05 3.51 -6.04
CA SER A 168 3.77 2.65 -7.00
C SER A 168 4.50 1.48 -6.34
N ASN A 169 5.07 1.71 -5.16
CA ASN A 169 5.76 0.71 -4.32
C ASN A 169 6.46 -0.35 -5.17
N HIS A 170 7.37 0.11 -6.03
CA HIS A 170 7.92 -0.68 -7.13
C HIS A 170 8.78 -1.85 -6.64
N ARG A 171 8.49 -3.03 -7.18
CA ARG A 171 9.24 -4.27 -6.93
C ARG A 171 9.59 -4.91 -8.28
N PRO A 172 10.79 -4.64 -8.83
CA PRO A 172 11.16 -5.08 -10.20
C PRO A 172 10.89 -6.56 -10.47
N LEU A 173 11.15 -7.42 -9.48
CA LEU A 173 11.02 -8.87 -9.64
C LEU A 173 9.57 -9.39 -9.73
N LEU A 174 8.58 -8.56 -9.44
CA LEU A 174 7.17 -8.95 -9.57
C LEU A 174 6.60 -8.69 -10.96
N TRP A 175 7.23 -7.82 -11.73
CA TRP A 175 6.77 -7.45 -13.06
C TRP A 175 7.32 -8.36 -14.14
N GLN A 176 6.49 -8.71 -15.12
CA GLN A 176 6.89 -9.58 -16.23
C GLN A 176 7.94 -8.94 -17.16
N SER A 177 7.86 -7.61 -17.29
CA SER A 177 8.83 -6.80 -18.03
C SER A 177 8.75 -5.34 -17.59
N VAL A 178 9.80 -4.57 -17.92
CA VAL A 178 9.82 -3.11 -17.68
C VAL A 178 8.68 -2.43 -18.43
N GLN A 179 8.43 -2.83 -19.69
CA GLN A 179 7.37 -2.26 -20.53
C GLN A 179 5.98 -2.50 -19.94
N TYR A 180 5.73 -3.71 -19.44
CA TYR A 180 4.48 -4.04 -18.78
C TYR A 180 4.29 -3.23 -17.50
N CYS A 181 5.34 -3.13 -16.68
CA CYS A 181 5.34 -2.27 -15.49
C CYS A 181 4.99 -0.82 -15.83
N GLN A 182 5.65 -0.25 -16.85
CA GLN A 182 5.39 1.11 -17.30
C GLN A 182 3.97 1.30 -17.84
N ASP A 183 3.43 0.36 -18.63
CA ASP A 183 2.04 0.45 -19.12
C ASP A 183 1.03 0.47 -17.96
N ILE A 184 1.17 -0.42 -16.99
CA ILE A 184 0.27 -0.49 -15.84
C ILE A 184 0.39 0.77 -14.97
N ASN A 185 1.61 1.23 -14.65
CA ASN A 185 1.82 2.44 -13.88
C ASN A 185 1.31 3.70 -14.60
N LYS A 186 1.44 3.77 -15.92
CA LYS A 186 0.86 4.86 -16.73
C LYS A 186 -0.67 4.88 -16.61
N ARG A 187 -1.33 3.74 -16.69
CA ARG A 187 -2.78 3.63 -16.53
C ARG A 187 -3.21 4.02 -15.12
N MET A 188 -2.46 3.62 -14.12
CA MET A 188 -2.72 4.02 -12.73
C MET A 188 -2.53 5.51 -12.52
N ALA A 189 -1.49 6.13 -13.08
CA ALA A 189 -1.28 7.58 -13.03
C ALA A 189 -2.48 8.36 -13.58
N GLN A 190 -3.09 7.87 -14.68
CA GLN A 190 -4.31 8.46 -15.26
C GLN A 190 -5.56 8.25 -14.39
N LEU A 191 -5.59 7.19 -13.60
CA LEU A 191 -6.70 6.87 -12.70
C LEU A 191 -6.56 7.52 -11.33
N ALA A 192 -5.35 7.68 -10.81
CA ALA A 192 -5.12 8.17 -9.47
C ALA A 192 -5.65 9.61 -9.29
N ASP A 193 -6.45 9.82 -8.25
CA ASP A 193 -6.80 11.15 -7.77
C ASP A 193 -5.70 11.66 -6.84
N LEU A 194 -5.06 10.75 -6.07
CA LEU A 194 -3.89 11.00 -5.24
C LEU A 194 -2.85 9.89 -5.47
N ALA A 195 -1.63 10.25 -5.81
CA ALA A 195 -0.48 9.34 -5.84
C ALA A 195 0.48 9.64 -4.69
N LEU A 196 0.85 8.61 -3.93
CA LEU A 196 1.77 8.66 -2.78
C LEU A 196 3.02 7.84 -3.11
N VAL A 197 3.84 8.32 -4.03
CA VAL A 197 4.96 7.56 -4.60
C VAL A 197 6.29 7.84 -3.89
N THR A 198 7.30 7.00 -4.10
CA THR A 198 8.67 7.20 -3.61
C THR A 198 9.59 7.55 -4.77
N PHE A 199 10.45 8.55 -4.60
CA PHE A 199 11.32 9.00 -5.68
C PHE A 199 12.21 7.90 -6.27
N ASP A 200 12.82 7.06 -5.42
CA ASP A 200 13.67 5.96 -5.87
C ASP A 200 12.90 4.94 -6.72
N ASP A 201 11.65 4.63 -6.34
CA ASP A 201 10.78 3.74 -7.10
C ASP A 201 10.46 4.31 -8.48
N GLU A 202 10.09 5.59 -8.54
CA GLU A 202 9.76 6.27 -9.79
C GLU A 202 10.98 6.44 -10.69
N ALA A 203 12.14 6.70 -10.11
CA ALA A 203 13.40 6.76 -10.86
C ALA A 203 13.72 5.40 -11.52
N LEU A 204 13.41 4.28 -10.87
CA LEU A 204 13.57 2.94 -11.44
C LEU A 204 12.54 2.65 -12.54
N ILE A 205 11.29 3.08 -12.38
CA ILE A 205 10.22 2.86 -13.39
C ILE A 205 10.47 3.71 -14.63
N TRP A 206 10.79 5.00 -14.47
CA TRP A 206 10.74 6.00 -15.53
C TRP A 206 12.12 6.54 -15.93
N SER A 207 13.18 6.17 -15.23
CA SER A 207 14.54 6.70 -15.42
C SER A 207 14.63 8.23 -15.22
N CYS A 208 13.83 8.75 -14.28
CA CYS A 208 13.86 10.16 -13.93
C CYS A 208 15.20 10.54 -13.28
N LYS A 209 15.81 11.61 -13.76
CA LYS A 209 17.14 12.07 -13.28
C LYS A 209 17.09 12.73 -11.89
N ASP A 210 15.97 13.33 -11.54
CA ASP A 210 15.74 14.05 -10.29
C ASP A 210 14.23 14.10 -9.96
N ILE A 211 13.91 14.51 -8.74
CA ILE A 211 12.54 14.58 -8.25
C ILE A 211 11.66 15.57 -9.03
N SER A 212 12.25 16.61 -9.61
CA SER A 212 11.52 17.59 -10.44
C SER A 212 11.07 16.97 -11.75
N ALA A 213 11.98 16.28 -12.43
CA ALA A 213 11.67 15.56 -13.66
C ALA A 213 10.63 14.44 -13.41
N CYS A 214 10.72 13.76 -12.26
CA CYS A 214 9.74 12.76 -11.84
C CYS A 214 8.35 13.40 -11.66
N ARG A 215 8.27 14.51 -10.95
CA ARG A 215 7.01 15.25 -10.73
C ARG A 215 6.38 15.70 -12.04
N GLU A 216 7.14 16.33 -12.91
CA GLU A 216 6.69 16.81 -14.22
C GLU A 216 6.12 15.65 -15.04
N TRP A 217 6.87 14.56 -15.13
CA TRP A 217 6.44 13.36 -15.85
C TRP A 217 5.15 12.76 -15.30
N LEU A 218 5.00 12.63 -13.98
CA LEU A 218 3.79 12.07 -13.38
C LEU A 218 2.56 12.96 -13.61
N HIS A 219 2.73 14.27 -13.58
CA HIS A 219 1.66 15.20 -13.96
C HIS A 219 1.33 15.14 -15.46
N GLU A 220 2.32 14.98 -16.34
CA GLU A 220 2.08 14.74 -17.77
C GLU A 220 1.30 13.45 -18.03
N LEU A 221 1.51 12.41 -17.21
CA LEU A 221 0.72 11.17 -17.25
C LEU A 221 -0.72 11.34 -16.74
N GLY A 222 -1.03 12.43 -16.00
CA GLY A 222 -2.37 12.77 -15.57
C GLY A 222 -2.64 12.66 -14.07
N VAL A 223 -1.61 12.44 -13.23
CA VAL A 223 -1.76 12.45 -11.76
C VAL A 223 -2.23 13.83 -11.30
N LYS A 224 -3.35 13.89 -10.57
CA LYS A 224 -3.96 15.15 -10.13
C LYS A 224 -3.29 15.71 -8.89
N GLU A 225 -3.24 14.92 -7.83
CA GLU A 225 -2.54 15.23 -6.58
C GLU A 225 -1.37 14.26 -6.41
N LEU A 226 -0.19 14.79 -6.17
CA LEU A 226 1.04 14.01 -6.13
C LEU A 226 1.84 14.32 -4.87
N VAL A 227 2.17 13.26 -4.15
CA VAL A 227 3.15 13.29 -3.06
C VAL A 227 4.34 12.42 -3.48
N ILE A 228 5.52 12.98 -3.52
CA ILE A 228 6.75 12.23 -3.74
C ILE A 228 7.53 12.17 -2.43
N LYS A 229 7.63 10.97 -1.87
CA LYS A 229 8.44 10.67 -0.68
C LYS A 229 9.92 10.63 -1.06
N ASP A 230 10.77 11.27 -0.27
CA ASP A 230 12.23 11.38 -0.49
C ASP A 230 13.01 11.01 0.77
N GLY A 231 12.69 9.87 1.35
CA GLY A 231 13.37 9.31 2.51
C GLY A 231 13.58 10.32 3.65
N GLY A 232 14.83 10.50 4.04
CA GLY A 232 15.22 11.43 5.11
C GLY A 232 15.04 12.92 4.80
N ASN A 233 14.73 13.27 3.53
CA ASN A 233 14.45 14.65 3.11
C ASN A 233 12.95 15.00 3.30
N GLY A 234 12.09 14.02 3.62
CA GLY A 234 10.66 14.24 3.79
C GLY A 234 9.86 13.95 2.51
N CYS A 235 8.98 14.88 2.10
CA CYS A 235 8.17 14.71 0.90
C CYS A 235 7.91 16.04 0.19
N GLN A 236 7.55 15.95 -1.10
CA GLN A 236 7.05 17.05 -1.89
C GLN A 236 5.60 16.81 -2.29
N TYR A 237 4.76 17.83 -2.22
CA TYR A 237 3.39 17.82 -2.69
C TYR A 237 3.20 18.81 -3.85
N SER A 238 2.48 18.39 -4.85
CA SER A 238 2.07 19.24 -5.98
C SER A 238 0.71 18.79 -6.52
N THR A 239 0.08 19.68 -7.28
CA THR A 239 -1.13 19.34 -8.05
C THR A 239 -0.90 19.59 -9.53
N LEU A 240 -1.71 18.96 -10.38
CA LEU A 240 -1.66 19.16 -11.83
C LEU A 240 -1.84 20.63 -12.21
N GLU A 241 -2.63 21.36 -11.43
CA GLU A 241 -2.91 22.80 -11.65
C GLU A 241 -1.77 23.68 -11.11
N GLN A 242 -1.12 23.25 -10.01
CA GLN A 242 0.01 23.95 -9.39
C GLN A 242 1.23 23.03 -9.38
N GLN A 243 1.97 23.06 -10.48
CA GLN A 243 3.15 22.20 -10.66
C GLN A 243 4.34 22.58 -9.77
N ASN A 244 4.34 23.77 -9.18
CA ASN A 244 5.34 24.12 -8.18
C ASN A 244 5.11 23.32 -6.90
N ALA A 245 6.06 22.44 -6.58
CA ALA A 245 5.95 21.59 -5.41
C ALA A 245 6.21 22.38 -4.12
N THR A 246 5.41 22.05 -3.09
CA THR A 246 5.71 22.46 -1.71
C THR A 246 6.47 21.34 -1.03
N HIS A 247 7.64 21.65 -0.49
CA HIS A 247 8.46 20.69 0.26
C HIS A 247 8.08 20.68 1.74
N TYR A 248 7.89 19.50 2.29
CA TYR A 248 7.62 19.26 3.70
C TYR A 248 8.74 18.39 4.29
N PRO A 249 9.74 19.01 4.96
CA PRO A 249 10.87 18.27 5.53
C PRO A 249 10.42 17.37 6.66
N THR A 250 11.16 16.27 6.85
CA THR A 250 10.99 15.41 8.03
C THR A 250 11.97 15.78 9.13
N ASN A 251 11.68 15.37 10.37
CA ASN A 251 12.62 15.49 11.46
C ASN A 251 13.77 14.50 11.29
N LYS A 252 14.99 14.94 11.61
CA LYS A 252 16.15 14.05 11.60
C LYS A 252 15.99 12.97 12.69
N ILE A 253 16.03 11.72 12.30
CA ILE A 253 16.03 10.58 13.22
C ILE A 253 17.47 10.18 13.50
N ASN A 254 17.83 10.21 14.79
CA ASN A 254 19.22 9.95 15.21
C ASN A 254 19.61 8.48 15.06
N LYS A 255 18.66 7.55 15.20
CA LYS A 255 18.90 6.12 15.12
C LYS A 255 17.80 5.46 14.31
N VAL A 256 18.13 5.14 13.07
CA VAL A 256 17.30 4.28 12.20
C VAL A 256 17.65 2.83 12.53
N ILE A 257 16.64 2.02 12.83
CA ILE A 257 16.78 0.60 13.17
C ILE A 257 16.35 -0.26 11.99
N ASP A 258 15.18 0.07 11.39
CA ASP A 258 14.58 -0.74 10.33
C ASP A 258 13.67 0.16 9.49
N THR A 259 13.91 0.21 8.19
CA THR A 259 13.11 1.02 7.26
C THR A 259 11.90 0.28 6.69
N THR A 260 11.66 -0.96 7.11
CA THR A 260 10.50 -1.75 6.70
C THR A 260 9.21 -0.99 7.04
N ALA A 261 8.31 -0.94 6.08
CA ALA A 261 7.02 -0.25 6.19
C ALA A 261 7.06 1.28 6.43
N ALA A 262 8.22 1.94 6.28
CA ALA A 262 8.31 3.39 6.41
C ALA A 262 7.37 4.12 5.42
N GLY A 263 7.35 3.68 4.15
CA GLY A 263 6.45 4.19 3.12
C GLY A 263 4.98 3.93 3.45
N ASP A 264 4.66 2.72 3.92
CA ASP A 264 3.30 2.32 4.30
C ASP A 264 2.79 3.16 5.48
N ALA A 265 3.65 3.38 6.47
CA ALA A 265 3.37 4.20 7.64
C ALA A 265 3.19 5.69 7.27
N PHE A 266 4.04 6.21 6.35
CA PHE A 266 3.85 7.54 5.78
C PHE A 266 2.48 7.65 5.11
N ASN A 267 2.15 6.72 4.22
CA ASN A 267 0.88 6.71 3.50
C ASN A 267 -0.31 6.71 4.46
N ALA A 268 -0.27 5.88 5.49
CA ALA A 268 -1.31 5.84 6.52
C ALA A 268 -1.43 7.16 7.29
N GLY A 269 -0.30 7.74 7.70
CA GLY A 269 -0.24 9.03 8.38
C GLY A 269 -0.84 10.14 7.51
N PHE A 270 -0.42 10.24 6.26
CA PHE A 270 -0.94 11.21 5.29
C PHE A 270 -2.46 11.03 5.09
N LEU A 271 -2.87 9.81 4.78
CA LEU A 271 -4.28 9.49 4.49
C LEU A 271 -5.19 9.71 5.69
N SER A 272 -4.72 9.46 6.91
CA SER A 272 -5.52 9.67 8.12
C SER A 272 -5.97 11.12 8.31
N ALA A 273 -5.19 12.08 7.81
CA ALA A 273 -5.53 13.51 7.80
C ALA A 273 -6.25 13.92 6.50
N TRP A 274 -5.80 13.42 5.36
CA TRP A 274 -6.35 13.75 4.03
C TRP A 274 -7.81 13.33 3.89
N LEU A 275 -8.19 12.14 4.36
CA LEU A 275 -9.57 11.65 4.36
C LEU A 275 -10.51 12.47 5.27
N GLN A 276 -9.96 13.26 6.17
CA GLN A 276 -10.70 14.18 7.04
C GLN A 276 -10.64 15.63 6.53
N ASP A 277 -10.29 15.84 5.26
CA ASP A 277 -10.20 17.15 4.61
C ASP A 277 -9.30 18.15 5.35
N GLN A 278 -8.22 17.64 6.02
CA GLN A 278 -7.25 18.51 6.68
C GLN A 278 -6.30 19.16 5.67
N ALA A 279 -5.67 20.29 6.06
CA ALA A 279 -4.69 20.95 5.23
C ALA A 279 -3.52 20.02 4.86
N ILE A 280 -3.02 20.13 3.64
CA ILE A 280 -1.94 19.29 3.09
C ILE A 280 -0.68 19.31 3.97
N GLU A 281 -0.36 20.48 4.54
CA GLU A 281 0.75 20.61 5.49
C GLU A 281 0.60 19.64 6.68
N LYS A 282 -0.62 19.52 7.21
CA LYS A 282 -0.90 18.58 8.31
C LYS A 282 -0.79 17.12 7.84
N CYS A 283 -1.28 16.82 6.64
CA CYS A 283 -1.20 15.48 6.05
C CYS A 283 0.28 15.06 5.90
N ALA A 284 1.10 15.91 5.30
CA ALA A 284 2.52 15.65 5.06
C ALA A 284 3.32 15.55 6.37
N LYS A 285 3.08 16.44 7.33
CA LYS A 285 3.72 16.38 8.65
C LYS A 285 3.36 15.10 9.40
N GLN A 286 2.11 14.68 9.34
CA GLN A 286 1.66 13.44 9.98
C GLN A 286 2.26 12.20 9.31
N GLY A 287 2.32 12.16 7.96
CA GLY A 287 3.00 11.10 7.22
C GLY A 287 4.47 10.98 7.64
N ASN A 288 5.22 12.08 7.59
CA ASN A 288 6.61 12.15 8.02
C ASN A 288 6.80 11.71 9.49
N TYR A 289 5.91 12.15 10.38
CA TYR A 289 5.99 11.83 11.81
C TYR A 289 5.80 10.34 12.08
N ILE A 290 4.80 9.71 11.46
CA ILE A 290 4.52 8.29 11.65
C ILE A 290 5.62 7.42 11.04
N ALA A 291 6.08 7.73 9.82
CA ALA A 291 7.23 7.05 9.23
C ALA A 291 8.46 7.15 10.13
N GLY A 292 8.73 8.34 10.68
CA GLY A 292 9.83 8.58 11.60
C GLY A 292 9.76 7.79 12.90
N GLN A 293 8.54 7.48 13.40
CA GLN A 293 8.40 6.59 14.56
C GLN A 293 8.70 5.14 14.18
N VAL A 294 8.13 4.66 13.07
CA VAL A 294 8.24 3.26 12.64
C VAL A 294 9.69 2.84 12.43
N ILE A 295 10.48 3.66 11.76
CA ILE A 295 11.88 3.32 11.44
C ILE A 295 12.81 3.24 12.67
N GLN A 296 12.34 3.56 13.87
CA GLN A 296 13.08 3.43 15.13
C GLN A 296 12.85 2.08 15.83
N HIS A 297 12.11 1.17 15.20
CA HIS A 297 11.76 -0.14 15.74
C HIS A 297 11.99 -1.24 14.70
N TYR A 298 12.12 -2.48 15.15
CA TYR A 298 12.15 -3.64 14.26
C TYR A 298 10.73 -4.06 13.85
N GLY A 299 10.57 -4.43 12.58
CA GLY A 299 9.34 -4.99 12.03
C GLY A 299 8.43 -3.95 11.38
N ALA A 300 7.43 -4.45 10.65
CA ALA A 300 6.53 -3.62 9.84
C ALA A 300 5.41 -2.96 10.66
N ILE A 301 4.96 -3.60 11.73
CA ILE A 301 3.85 -3.13 12.57
C ILE A 301 4.38 -2.94 13.99
N VAL A 302 4.47 -1.69 14.41
CA VAL A 302 4.98 -1.29 15.72
C VAL A 302 3.96 -0.41 16.47
N GLU A 303 4.17 -0.23 17.78
CA GLU A 303 3.39 0.75 18.52
C GLU A 303 3.81 2.17 18.13
N ILE A 304 2.82 3.01 17.90
CA ILE A 304 2.99 4.42 17.54
C ILE A 304 2.23 5.30 18.54
N THR A 305 2.75 6.49 18.76
CA THR A 305 2.03 7.54 19.48
C THR A 305 1.25 8.42 18.50
N THR A 306 -0.02 8.66 18.79
CA THR A 306 -0.95 9.46 17.94
C THR A 306 -1.03 10.90 18.39
#